data_ecf10e72ed2f3950aff5514c3b83cdbd
#
_entry.id   ecf10e72ed2f3950aff5514c3b83cdbd
#
_cell.length_a   1.000
_cell.length_b   1.000
_cell.length_c   1.000
_cell.angle_alpha   90.00
_cell.angle_beta   90.00
_cell.angle_gamma   90.00
#
_symmetry.space_group_name_H-M   'P 1'
#
loop_
_entity.id
_entity.type
_entity.pdbx_description
1 polymer ?
#
loop_
_entity_poly.entity_id
_entity_poly.type
_entity_poly.pdbx_seq_one_letter_code
_entity_poly.pdbx_strand_id
1 'polypeptide(L)'
;AQVVRGITENDGVVLIVGTRPDLRPSIRSAVERLGANGFHVSTERWLPGVLTNASKLLASATQYSVQSQRTQGDLKDESVPNMTQLSTLGYRPDLVIVLNPTENEHAIREATQCHVPTMAIIDTNVDPRSVTYAIPANDDSPRVAELVMGVLSKAGEDGLRRRRAALEAWDKHQRRLQKRRQEPAPLPSDTPS
;
A
#
# COMPACT_ATOMS: atom_id res chain seq x y z
N ALA A 1 -12.08 2.82 5.10
CA ALA A 1 -11.60 4.06 4.46
C ALA A 1 -10.67 4.86 5.39
N GLN A 2 -11.06 5.17 6.64
CA GLN A 2 -10.22 5.96 7.57
C GLN A 2 -8.86 5.30 7.86
N VAL A 3 -8.81 3.99 8.04
CA VAL A 3 -7.57 3.23 8.28
C VAL A 3 -6.61 3.39 7.11
N VAL A 4 -7.07 3.17 5.87
CA VAL A 4 -6.21 3.30 4.67
C VAL A 4 -5.68 4.72 4.54
N ARG A 5 -6.55 5.73 4.75
CA ARG A 5 -6.13 7.14 4.75
C ARG A 5 -5.05 7.43 5.78
N GLY A 6 -5.22 6.98 7.03
CA GLY A 6 -4.23 7.19 8.09
C GLY A 6 -2.88 6.53 7.79
N ILE A 7 -2.90 5.33 7.21
CA ILE A 7 -1.67 4.62 6.79
C ILE A 7 -0.93 5.41 5.71
N THR A 8 -1.60 5.83 4.65
CA THR A 8 -0.97 6.58 3.55
C THR A 8 -0.55 8.00 3.95
N GLU A 9 -1.26 8.64 4.89
CA GLU A 9 -0.88 9.92 5.48
C GLU A 9 0.45 9.83 6.24
N ASN A 10 0.71 8.69 6.90
CA ASN A 10 1.95 8.40 7.63
C ASN A 10 3.01 7.65 6.81
N ASP A 11 2.94 7.68 5.49
CA ASP A 11 3.87 7.00 4.58
C ASP A 11 3.85 5.46 4.66
N GLY A 12 2.79 4.90 5.20
CA GLY A 12 2.64 3.46 5.31
C GLY A 12 2.33 2.79 3.96
N VAL A 13 2.63 1.51 3.87
CA VAL A 13 2.51 0.67 2.68
C VAL A 13 1.28 -0.20 2.75
N VAL A 14 0.49 -0.20 1.69
CA VAL A 14 -0.72 -1.02 1.53
C VAL A 14 -0.47 -2.09 0.47
N LEU A 15 -0.61 -3.36 0.86
CA LEU A 15 -0.54 -4.50 -0.04
C LEU A 15 -1.96 -5.00 -0.37
N ILE A 16 -2.28 -5.07 -1.66
CA ILE A 16 -3.57 -5.56 -2.16
C ILE A 16 -3.41 -7.00 -2.67
N VAL A 17 -4.22 -7.90 -2.14
CA VAL A 17 -4.26 -9.32 -2.51
C VAL A 17 -5.59 -9.60 -3.19
N GLY A 18 -5.51 -9.97 -4.47
CA GLY A 18 -6.64 -10.43 -5.26
C GLY A 18 -6.11 -11.28 -6.39
N THR A 19 -6.31 -12.59 -6.27
CA THR A 19 -5.70 -13.59 -7.16
C THR A 19 -6.56 -13.91 -8.38
N ARG A 20 -7.84 -13.54 -8.36
CA ARG A 20 -8.75 -13.75 -9.47
C ARG A 20 -8.46 -12.77 -10.64
N PRO A 21 -8.48 -13.23 -11.89
CA PRO A 21 -8.15 -12.39 -13.04
C PRO A 21 -9.16 -11.25 -13.27
N ASP A 22 -10.42 -11.43 -12.91
CA ASP A 22 -11.49 -10.44 -13.01
C ASP A 22 -11.28 -9.23 -12.06
N LEU A 23 -10.50 -9.39 -11.00
CA LEU A 23 -10.17 -8.32 -10.05
C LEU A 23 -8.98 -7.45 -10.49
N ARG A 24 -8.17 -7.92 -11.44
CA ARG A 24 -6.94 -7.24 -11.87
C ARG A 24 -7.12 -5.78 -12.30
N PRO A 25 -8.14 -5.42 -13.11
CA PRO A 25 -8.31 -4.02 -13.52
C PRO A 25 -8.58 -3.08 -12.33
N SER A 26 -9.41 -3.53 -11.38
CA SER A 26 -9.74 -2.76 -10.17
C SER A 26 -8.54 -2.60 -9.25
N ILE A 27 -7.74 -3.66 -9.08
CA ILE A 27 -6.51 -3.65 -8.30
C ILE A 27 -5.50 -2.69 -8.92
N ARG A 28 -5.27 -2.77 -10.23
CA ARG A 28 -4.34 -1.89 -10.95
C ARG A 28 -4.70 -0.42 -10.75
N SER A 29 -5.95 -0.05 -11.03
CA SER A 29 -6.43 1.32 -10.82
C SER A 29 -6.29 1.79 -9.38
N ALA A 30 -6.45 0.89 -8.41
CA ALA A 30 -6.29 1.22 -7.00
C ALA A 30 -4.82 1.47 -6.64
N VAL A 31 -3.91 0.62 -7.10
CA VAL A 31 -2.46 0.77 -6.88
C VAL A 31 -1.93 2.04 -7.54
N GLU A 32 -2.36 2.34 -8.77
CA GLU A 32 -2.01 3.59 -9.45
C GLU A 32 -2.39 4.84 -8.63
N ARG A 33 -3.58 4.84 -7.99
CA ARG A 33 -4.02 5.93 -7.11
C ARG A 33 -3.19 6.03 -5.83
N LEU A 34 -2.78 4.89 -5.27
CA LEU A 34 -1.94 4.81 -4.09
C LEU A 34 -0.47 5.16 -4.37
N GLY A 35 -0.06 5.12 -5.64
CA GLY A 35 1.30 5.44 -6.08
C GLY A 35 2.37 4.62 -5.37
N ALA A 36 3.39 5.27 -4.83
CA ALA A 36 4.50 4.60 -4.16
C ALA A 36 4.12 3.81 -2.89
N ASN A 37 2.94 4.07 -2.32
CA ASN A 37 2.46 3.40 -1.10
C ASN A 37 1.53 2.22 -1.38
N GLY A 38 1.20 1.94 -2.66
CA GLY A 38 0.33 0.86 -3.08
C GLY A 38 1.09 -0.25 -3.78
N PHE A 39 0.89 -1.49 -3.36
CA PHE A 39 1.46 -2.68 -3.98
C PHE A 39 0.40 -3.75 -4.17
N HIS A 40 0.61 -4.66 -5.11
CA HIS A 40 -0.32 -5.75 -5.36
C HIS A 40 0.39 -7.09 -5.55
N VAL A 41 -0.36 -8.17 -5.39
CA VAL A 41 0.08 -9.51 -5.73
C VAL A 41 -0.16 -9.76 -7.22
N SER A 42 0.91 -10.02 -7.96
CA SER A 42 0.85 -10.23 -9.42
C SER A 42 0.55 -11.67 -9.85
N THR A 43 0.56 -12.61 -8.89
CA THR A 43 0.38 -14.04 -9.15
C THR A 43 -1.09 -14.47 -9.02
N GLU A 44 -1.47 -15.55 -9.71
CA GLU A 44 -2.82 -16.13 -9.66
C GLU A 44 -3.12 -16.84 -8.33
N ARG A 45 -2.13 -17.02 -7.48
CA ARG A 45 -2.27 -17.55 -6.12
C ARG A 45 -1.25 -16.90 -5.20
N TRP A 46 -1.58 -16.86 -3.92
CA TRP A 46 -0.64 -16.47 -2.89
C TRP A 46 0.48 -17.50 -2.77
N LEU A 47 1.71 -17.03 -2.76
CA LEU A 47 2.88 -17.88 -2.49
C LEU A 47 3.19 -17.82 -0.99
N PRO A 48 3.08 -18.96 -0.26
CA PRO A 48 3.41 -18.99 1.17
C PRO A 48 4.86 -18.56 1.43
N GLY A 49 5.05 -17.79 2.50
CA GLY A 49 6.37 -17.28 2.89
C GLY A 49 6.72 -15.89 2.33
N VAL A 50 5.85 -15.29 1.56
CA VAL A 50 6.12 -13.97 0.94
C VAL A 50 6.23 -12.86 1.96
N LEU A 51 5.52 -12.91 3.08
CA LEU A 51 5.68 -11.96 4.18
C LEU A 51 6.67 -12.45 5.23
N THR A 52 6.66 -13.74 5.56
CA THR A 52 7.47 -14.31 6.62
C THR A 52 8.90 -14.61 6.20
N ASN A 53 9.12 -14.94 4.92
CA ASN A 53 10.41 -15.38 4.39
C ASN A 53 10.80 -14.66 3.08
N ALA A 54 10.39 -13.41 2.97
CA ALA A 54 10.56 -12.58 1.78
C ALA A 54 11.99 -12.58 1.24
N SER A 55 12.99 -12.41 2.11
CA SER A 55 14.40 -12.34 1.73
C SER A 55 14.91 -13.63 1.07
N LYS A 56 14.45 -14.80 1.50
CA LYS A 56 14.88 -16.10 0.93
C LYS A 56 14.12 -16.45 -0.34
N LEU A 57 12.81 -16.21 -0.37
CA LEU A 57 11.99 -16.47 -1.55
C LEU A 57 12.37 -15.60 -2.73
N LEU A 58 12.76 -14.36 -2.48
CA LEU A 58 13.08 -13.40 -3.54
C LEU A 58 14.51 -13.56 -4.05
N ALA A 59 15.43 -13.98 -3.21
CA ALA A 59 16.75 -14.40 -3.70
C ALA A 59 16.65 -15.54 -4.72
N SER A 60 15.69 -16.47 -4.54
CA SER A 60 15.40 -17.52 -5.52
C SER A 60 14.47 -17.07 -6.65
N ALA A 61 13.51 -16.19 -6.41
CA ALA A 61 12.58 -15.67 -7.44
C ALA A 61 13.29 -14.80 -8.46
N THR A 62 14.35 -14.11 -8.08
CA THR A 62 15.19 -13.36 -9.04
C THR A 62 15.82 -14.30 -10.08
N GLN A 63 16.13 -15.53 -9.71
CA GLN A 63 16.60 -16.54 -10.66
C GLN A 63 15.47 -17.12 -11.52
N TYR A 64 14.25 -17.29 -10.96
CA TYR A 64 13.11 -17.81 -11.70
C TYR A 64 12.47 -16.77 -12.63
N SER A 65 12.45 -15.50 -12.27
CA SER A 65 11.87 -14.45 -13.11
C SER A 65 12.70 -14.18 -14.38
N VAL A 66 14.02 -14.38 -14.32
CA VAL A 66 14.89 -14.30 -15.51
C VAL A 66 14.61 -15.43 -16.50
N GLN A 67 14.16 -16.58 -16.01
CA GLN A 67 13.93 -17.76 -16.85
C GLN A 67 12.50 -17.82 -17.42
N SER A 68 11.48 -17.35 -16.69
CA SER A 68 10.10 -17.31 -17.18
C SER A 68 9.82 -16.13 -18.10
N GLN A 69 10.66 -15.09 -18.12
CA GLN A 69 10.59 -13.96 -19.07
C GLN A 69 10.83 -14.36 -20.53
N ARG A 70 11.35 -15.58 -20.78
CA ARG A 70 11.59 -16.10 -22.14
C ARG A 70 10.37 -16.78 -22.78
N THR A 71 9.32 -17.12 -22.03
CA THR A 71 8.24 -17.98 -22.52
C THR A 71 6.84 -17.35 -22.53
N GLN A 72 6.63 -16.14 -22.01
CA GLN A 72 5.32 -15.48 -22.08
C GLN A 72 5.47 -14.04 -22.56
N GLY A 73 5.25 -13.87 -23.84
CA GLY A 73 5.36 -12.61 -24.57
C GLY A 73 4.19 -11.65 -24.40
N ASP A 74 3.43 -11.65 -23.30
CA ASP A 74 2.35 -10.69 -23.11
C ASP A 74 2.19 -10.34 -21.63
N LEU A 75 2.14 -9.01 -21.38
CA LEU A 75 1.83 -8.34 -20.10
C LEU A 75 3.03 -8.04 -19.18
N LYS A 76 4.08 -7.48 -19.72
CA LYS A 76 5.02 -6.65 -18.93
C LYS A 76 4.44 -5.24 -18.78
N ASP A 77 3.51 -5.08 -17.87
CA ASP A 77 3.16 -3.76 -17.38
C ASP A 77 4.01 -3.47 -16.13
N GLU A 78 5.26 -3.07 -16.37
CA GLU A 78 6.23 -2.73 -15.33
C GLU A 78 5.87 -1.43 -14.59
N SER A 79 4.78 -0.76 -15.00
CA SER A 79 4.39 0.55 -14.50
C SER A 79 3.69 0.51 -13.13
N VAL A 80 3.16 -0.66 -12.71
CA VAL A 80 2.41 -0.76 -11.46
C VAL A 80 3.20 -1.54 -10.41
N PRO A 81 3.46 -0.94 -9.22
CA PRO A 81 4.24 -1.58 -8.17
C PRO A 81 3.64 -2.93 -7.72
N ASN A 82 4.43 -3.98 -7.75
CA ASN A 82 4.04 -5.32 -7.35
C ASN A 82 4.78 -5.78 -6.09
N MET A 83 4.34 -6.89 -5.54
CA MET A 83 4.88 -7.45 -4.31
C MET A 83 6.35 -7.83 -4.39
N THR A 84 6.87 -8.22 -5.54
CA THR A 84 8.30 -8.52 -5.73
C THR A 84 9.14 -7.26 -5.50
N GLN A 85 8.66 -6.10 -5.98
CA GLN A 85 9.33 -4.82 -5.76
C GLN A 85 9.29 -4.42 -4.28
N LEU A 86 8.16 -4.59 -3.59
CA LEU A 86 8.04 -4.32 -2.16
C LEU A 86 9.08 -5.11 -1.35
N SER A 87 9.25 -6.36 -1.68
CA SER A 87 10.16 -7.25 -0.97
C SER A 87 11.63 -6.97 -1.27
N THR A 88 11.98 -6.55 -2.49
CA THR A 88 13.35 -6.12 -2.81
C THR A 88 13.74 -4.85 -2.06
N LEU A 89 12.77 -4.00 -1.74
CA LEU A 89 12.97 -2.81 -0.91
C LEU A 89 13.08 -3.14 0.59
N GLY A 90 12.84 -4.39 1.00
CA GLY A 90 12.90 -4.83 2.40
C GLY A 90 11.76 -4.27 3.27
N TYR A 91 10.70 -3.74 2.66
CA TYR A 91 9.56 -3.18 3.38
C TYR A 91 8.54 -4.25 3.72
N ARG A 92 8.02 -4.16 4.95
CA ARG A 92 6.79 -4.86 5.36
C ARG A 92 5.59 -3.98 5.04
N PRO A 93 4.47 -4.54 4.54
CA PRO A 93 3.24 -3.78 4.42
C PRO A 93 2.67 -3.45 5.82
N ASP A 94 2.11 -2.25 5.95
CA ASP A 94 1.40 -1.80 7.15
C ASP A 94 -0.08 -2.22 7.14
N LEU A 95 -0.59 -2.64 5.98
CA LEU A 95 -1.92 -3.19 5.81
C LEU A 95 -1.95 -4.15 4.64
N VAL A 96 -2.60 -5.29 4.83
CA VAL A 96 -2.93 -6.23 3.75
C VAL A 96 -4.43 -6.18 3.50
N ILE A 97 -4.83 -5.87 2.27
CA ILE A 97 -6.23 -5.86 1.83
C ILE A 97 -6.47 -7.10 0.98
N VAL A 98 -7.39 -7.97 1.39
CA VAL A 98 -7.72 -9.22 0.70
C VAL A 98 -9.12 -9.12 0.09
N LEU A 99 -9.24 -9.29 -1.23
CA LEU A 99 -10.49 -9.16 -1.95
C LEU A 99 -11.27 -10.47 -2.02
N ASN A 100 -10.58 -11.60 -2.14
CA ASN A 100 -11.13 -12.96 -2.18
C ASN A 100 -10.51 -13.82 -1.07
N PRO A 101 -10.98 -13.72 0.17
CA PRO A 101 -10.36 -14.34 1.34
C PRO A 101 -10.42 -15.87 1.31
N THR A 102 -11.45 -16.46 0.74
CA THR A 102 -11.61 -17.92 0.63
C THR A 102 -10.41 -18.58 -0.08
N GLU A 103 -9.93 -17.99 -1.16
CA GLU A 103 -8.78 -18.49 -1.91
C GLU A 103 -7.43 -18.09 -1.31
N ASN A 104 -7.42 -17.04 -0.49
CA ASN A 104 -6.23 -16.40 0.07
C ASN A 104 -6.12 -16.52 1.59
N GLU A 105 -6.67 -17.60 2.19
CA GLU A 105 -6.58 -17.85 3.64
C GLU A 105 -5.13 -17.88 4.13
N HIS A 106 -4.22 -18.41 3.32
CA HIS A 106 -2.79 -18.45 3.64
C HIS A 106 -2.19 -17.04 3.76
N ALA A 107 -2.64 -16.08 2.94
CA ALA A 107 -2.20 -14.68 3.04
C ALA A 107 -2.63 -14.05 4.35
N ILE A 108 -3.87 -14.32 4.79
CA ILE A 108 -4.42 -13.81 6.05
C ILE A 108 -3.66 -14.41 7.23
N ARG A 109 -3.43 -15.72 7.24
CA ARG A 109 -2.66 -16.40 8.31
C ARG A 109 -1.23 -15.87 8.40
N GLU A 110 -0.57 -15.71 7.26
CA GLU A 110 0.80 -15.22 7.19
C GLU A 110 0.91 -13.75 7.65
N ALA A 111 -0.03 -12.90 7.24
CA ALA A 111 -0.10 -11.51 7.72
C ALA A 111 -0.29 -11.45 9.24
N THR A 112 -1.15 -12.32 9.80
CA THR A 112 -1.36 -12.44 11.25
C THR A 112 -0.09 -12.86 11.98
N GLN A 113 0.65 -13.85 11.45
CA GLN A 113 1.94 -14.27 12.01
C GLN A 113 2.99 -13.17 11.98
N CYS A 114 2.94 -12.29 10.98
CA CYS A 114 3.81 -11.13 10.85
C CYS A 114 3.32 -9.91 11.63
N HIS A 115 2.20 -10.02 12.36
CA HIS A 115 1.55 -8.91 13.06
C HIS A 115 1.19 -7.73 12.12
N VAL A 116 0.85 -8.05 10.88
CA VAL A 116 0.35 -7.07 9.90
C VAL A 116 -1.17 -7.07 9.95
N PRO A 117 -1.82 -5.94 10.18
CA PRO A 117 -3.28 -5.87 10.17
C PRO A 117 -3.84 -6.22 8.80
N THR A 118 -4.96 -6.94 8.79
CA THR A 118 -5.63 -7.39 7.58
C THR A 118 -7.00 -6.76 7.44
N MET A 119 -7.38 -6.44 6.22
CA MET A 119 -8.71 -5.97 5.84
C MET A 119 -9.21 -6.86 4.71
N ALA A 120 -10.42 -7.42 4.82
CA ALA A 120 -10.96 -8.26 3.76
C ALA A 120 -12.44 -8.05 3.52
N ILE A 121 -12.87 -8.35 2.28
CA ILE A 121 -14.28 -8.53 1.96
C ILE A 121 -14.69 -9.87 2.55
N ILE A 122 -15.69 -9.87 3.43
CA ILE A 122 -16.16 -11.06 4.14
C ILE A 122 -17.59 -11.35 3.73
N ASP A 123 -17.77 -12.50 3.11
CA ASP A 123 -19.09 -13.07 2.80
C ASP A 123 -19.50 -14.10 3.87
N THR A 124 -20.62 -14.74 3.71
CA THR A 124 -21.22 -15.71 4.66
C THR A 124 -20.38 -16.98 4.86
N ASN A 125 -19.48 -17.29 3.95
CA ASN A 125 -18.60 -18.47 3.94
C ASN A 125 -17.27 -18.28 4.71
N VAL A 126 -16.99 -17.06 5.18
CA VAL A 126 -15.72 -16.72 5.87
C VAL A 126 -16.00 -16.14 7.26
N ASP A 127 -15.25 -16.61 8.29
CA ASP A 127 -15.35 -16.08 9.65
C ASP A 127 -14.77 -14.65 9.71
N PRO A 128 -15.59 -13.64 10.08
CA PRO A 128 -15.12 -12.27 10.18
C PRO A 128 -14.01 -12.06 11.23
N ARG A 129 -13.87 -12.97 12.19
CA ARG A 129 -12.81 -12.93 13.22
C ARG A 129 -11.42 -13.28 12.67
N SER A 130 -11.34 -13.81 11.46
CA SER A 130 -10.08 -14.15 10.80
C SER A 130 -9.26 -12.92 10.40
N VAL A 131 -9.89 -11.75 10.31
CA VAL A 131 -9.27 -10.50 9.85
C VAL A 131 -9.43 -9.37 10.86
N THR A 132 -8.54 -8.38 10.80
CA THR A 132 -8.59 -7.21 11.70
C THR A 132 -9.77 -6.30 11.37
N TYR A 133 -10.05 -6.12 10.09
CA TYR A 133 -11.13 -5.25 9.60
C TYR A 133 -11.97 -6.01 8.57
N ALA A 134 -13.13 -6.46 8.98
CA ALA A 134 -14.08 -7.12 8.09
C ALA A 134 -14.93 -6.09 7.32
N ILE A 135 -15.06 -6.27 6.01
CA ILE A 135 -15.97 -5.51 5.15
C ILE A 135 -17.06 -6.48 4.72
N PRO A 136 -18.27 -6.40 5.27
CA PRO A 136 -19.36 -7.32 4.92
C PRO A 136 -19.85 -7.01 3.51
N ALA A 137 -19.54 -7.90 2.57
CA ALA A 137 -19.97 -7.79 1.18
C ALA A 137 -19.71 -9.12 0.44
N ASN A 138 -20.33 -9.27 -0.73
CA ASN A 138 -20.15 -10.45 -1.59
C ASN A 138 -18.78 -10.40 -2.27
N ASP A 139 -17.92 -11.39 -2.00
CA ASP A 139 -16.56 -11.52 -2.54
C ASP A 139 -16.52 -12.15 -3.93
N ASP A 140 -17.60 -12.78 -4.37
CA ASP A 140 -17.71 -13.37 -5.71
C ASP A 140 -18.00 -12.32 -6.81
N SER A 141 -18.54 -11.17 -6.44
CA SER A 141 -18.92 -10.14 -7.40
C SER A 141 -17.76 -9.17 -7.72
N PRO A 142 -17.26 -9.13 -8.97
CA PRO A 142 -16.22 -8.17 -9.37
C PRO A 142 -16.63 -6.71 -9.17
N ARG A 143 -17.92 -6.40 -9.34
CA ARG A 143 -18.46 -5.04 -9.14
C ARG A 143 -18.38 -4.59 -7.69
N VAL A 144 -18.60 -5.51 -6.74
CA VAL A 144 -18.46 -5.20 -5.31
C VAL A 144 -16.99 -4.94 -4.97
N ALA A 145 -16.10 -5.80 -5.45
CA ALA A 145 -14.67 -5.59 -5.27
C ALA A 145 -14.18 -4.26 -5.88
N GLU A 146 -14.67 -3.91 -7.07
CA GLU A 146 -14.39 -2.63 -7.73
C GLU A 146 -14.85 -1.44 -6.88
N LEU A 147 -16.08 -1.48 -6.37
CA LEU A 147 -16.63 -0.45 -5.50
C LEU A 147 -15.78 -0.29 -4.23
N VAL A 148 -15.51 -1.40 -3.54
CA VAL A 148 -14.72 -1.41 -2.30
C VAL A 148 -13.32 -0.86 -2.56
N MET A 149 -12.64 -1.34 -3.61
CA MET A 149 -11.32 -0.85 -3.98
C MET A 149 -11.34 0.61 -4.41
N GLY A 150 -12.38 1.03 -5.12
CA GLY A 150 -12.60 2.44 -5.48
C GLY A 150 -12.64 3.35 -4.24
N VAL A 151 -13.43 2.97 -3.24
CA VAL A 151 -13.56 3.73 -1.98
C VAL A 151 -12.26 3.71 -1.18
N LEU A 152 -11.60 2.55 -1.05
CA LEU A 152 -10.37 2.42 -0.27
C LEU A 152 -9.20 3.16 -0.91
N SER A 153 -9.00 3.02 -2.23
CA SER A 153 -7.93 3.72 -2.95
C SER A 153 -8.13 5.23 -2.97
N LYS A 154 -9.38 5.69 -3.08
CA LYS A 154 -9.71 7.12 -2.99
C LYS A 154 -9.40 7.70 -1.61
N ALA A 155 -9.68 6.94 -0.56
CA ALA A 155 -9.29 7.33 0.80
C ALA A 155 -7.77 7.37 0.97
N GLY A 156 -7.04 6.45 0.34
CA GLY A 156 -5.57 6.46 0.33
C GLY A 156 -5.00 7.65 -0.43
N GLU A 157 -5.56 7.99 -1.59
CA GLU A 157 -5.21 9.21 -2.34
C GLU A 157 -5.41 10.49 -1.50
N ASP A 158 -6.51 10.55 -0.72
CA ASP A 158 -6.74 11.66 0.22
C ASP A 158 -5.66 11.73 1.30
N GLY A 159 -5.21 10.59 1.84
CA GLY A 159 -4.10 10.52 2.80
C GLY A 159 -2.79 11.03 2.21
N LEU A 160 -2.44 10.61 1.01
CA LEU A 160 -1.25 11.11 0.29
C LEU A 160 -1.31 12.62 0.04
N ARG A 161 -2.48 13.14 -0.32
CA ARG A 161 -2.68 14.59 -0.51
C ARG A 161 -2.45 15.36 0.79
N ARG A 162 -2.97 14.87 1.92
CA ARG A 162 -2.77 15.47 3.24
C ARG A 162 -1.30 15.47 3.64
N ARG A 163 -0.63 14.35 3.45
CA ARG A 163 0.81 14.23 3.70
C ARG A 163 1.61 15.26 2.91
N ARG A 164 1.37 15.39 1.60
CA ARG A 164 2.04 16.40 0.76
C ARG A 164 1.82 17.81 1.27
N ALA A 165 0.58 18.15 1.61
CA ALA A 165 0.25 19.46 2.16
C ALA A 165 0.95 19.72 3.51
N ALA A 166 1.05 18.72 4.39
CA ALA A 166 1.75 18.82 5.66
C ALA A 166 3.27 19.04 5.46
N LEU A 167 3.89 18.31 4.54
CA LEU A 167 5.32 18.47 4.21
C LEU A 167 5.60 19.88 3.65
N GLU A 168 4.77 20.37 2.72
CA GLU A 168 4.92 21.71 2.18
C GLU A 168 4.77 22.81 3.26
N ALA A 169 3.83 22.62 4.18
CA ALA A 169 3.63 23.56 5.31
C ALA A 169 4.85 23.55 6.24
N TRP A 170 5.40 22.36 6.52
CA TRP A 170 6.61 22.21 7.33
C TRP A 170 7.83 22.88 6.68
N ASP A 171 8.05 22.66 5.38
CA ASP A 171 9.14 23.28 4.62
C ASP A 171 9.02 24.81 4.60
N LYS A 172 7.82 25.33 4.40
CA LYS A 172 7.56 26.79 4.47
C LYS A 172 7.89 27.34 5.86
N HIS A 173 7.54 26.60 6.91
CA HIS A 173 7.85 27.01 8.29
C HIS A 173 9.36 27.01 8.53
N GLN A 174 10.08 25.97 8.12
CA GLN A 174 11.55 25.89 8.24
C GLN A 174 12.25 27.05 7.50
N ARG A 175 11.84 27.35 6.28
CA ARG A 175 12.39 28.48 5.51
C ARG A 175 12.14 29.84 6.20
N ARG A 176 10.99 30.01 6.85
CA ARG A 176 10.71 31.24 7.62
C ARG A 176 11.62 31.35 8.85
N LEU A 177 11.85 30.25 9.56
CA LEU A 177 12.76 30.25 10.72
C LEU A 177 14.20 30.53 10.30
N GLN A 178 14.67 29.97 9.18
CA GLN A 178 16.00 30.22 8.65
C GLN A 178 16.18 31.70 8.27
N LYS A 179 15.18 32.32 7.61
CA LYS A 179 15.23 33.75 7.27
C LYS A 179 15.32 34.63 8.53
N ARG A 180 14.52 34.33 9.56
CA ARG A 180 14.56 35.07 10.84
C ARG A 180 15.91 34.96 11.56
N ARG A 181 16.63 33.84 11.42
CA ARG A 181 17.97 33.66 11.99
C ARG A 181 19.04 34.42 11.23
N GLN A 182 18.82 34.71 9.94
CA GLN A 182 19.76 35.45 9.09
C GLN A 182 19.51 36.96 9.07
N GLU A 183 18.35 37.42 9.54
CA GLU A 183 18.09 38.88 9.70
C GLU A 183 18.96 39.44 10.86
N PRO A 184 19.84 40.39 10.59
CA PRO A 184 20.63 41.00 11.64
C PRO A 184 19.69 41.68 12.65
N ALA A 185 20.05 41.62 13.93
CA ALA A 185 19.31 42.27 14.99
C ALA A 185 19.17 43.79 14.65
N PRO A 186 17.97 44.40 14.84
CA PRO A 186 17.82 45.83 14.60
C PRO A 186 18.83 46.58 15.48
N LEU A 187 19.57 47.49 14.84
CA LEU A 187 20.50 48.35 15.54
C LEU A 187 19.75 49.11 16.65
N PRO A 188 20.32 49.22 17.86
CA PRO A 188 19.68 50.01 18.92
C PRO A 188 19.50 51.42 18.39
N SER A 189 18.28 51.94 18.45
CA SER A 189 17.96 53.31 18.12
C SER A 189 18.75 54.21 19.07
N ASP A 190 19.69 54.98 18.51
CA ASP A 190 20.34 56.08 19.25
C ASP A 190 19.26 56.95 19.83
N THR A 191 19.12 56.94 21.12
CA THR A 191 18.35 57.94 21.85
C THR A 191 19.18 59.26 21.88
N PRO A 192 18.75 60.34 21.25
CA PRO A 192 19.45 61.61 21.41
C PRO A 192 19.22 62.13 22.82
N SER A 193 20.29 62.56 23.45
CA SER A 193 20.35 63.25 24.74
C SER A 193 19.68 64.65 24.69
#